data_f3bc559bc9be22cc1597e70e8552491c
#
_entry.id   f3bc559bc9be22cc1597e70e8552491c
#
_cell.length_a   1.000
_cell.length_b   1.000
_cell.length_c   1.000
_cell.angle_alpha   90.00
_cell.angle_beta   90.00
_cell.angle_gamma   90.00
#
_symmetry.space_group_name_H-M   'P 1'
#
loop_
_entity.id
_entity.type
_entity.pdbx_description
1 polymer ?
#
loop_
_entity_poly.entity_id
_entity_poly.type
_entity_poly.pdbx_seq_one_letter_code
_entity_poly.pdbx_strand_id
1 'polypeptide(L)'
;VGSEMCIRDSCGGSELGVDDALYPGAGVDGILVLREEYPLGVDVRPLLGLGDTVVDFDILANRPDCLCMWGVARESAAAFDVPFVKPEIAVTEHGGDIRDEARVEVLDSELCPRYAARVVKNVRIGPSPMWMRAYLHAAGMRSINNIVDITNFVMLETGHPMHAFDLGRVAGRHIVVRRARPAETLRTLDGKNH
;
A
#
# COMPACT_ATOMS: atom_id res chain seq x y z
N VAL A 1 6.06 32.44 30.84
CA VAL A 1 6.73 31.46 29.99
C VAL A 1 5.91 30.17 29.99
N GLY A 2 4.74 30.12 29.58
CA GLY A 2 4.02 28.87 29.68
C GLY A 2 2.88 28.70 28.70
N SER A 3 2.09 29.75 28.49
CA SER A 3 0.86 29.59 27.70
C SER A 3 1.09 29.50 26.19
N GLU A 4 2.08 30.22 25.65
CA GLU A 4 2.36 30.15 24.21
C GLU A 4 3.12 28.89 23.77
N MET A 5 4.00 28.37 24.64
CA MET A 5 4.67 27.09 24.39
C MET A 5 3.68 25.92 24.45
N CYS A 6 2.78 25.91 25.42
CA CYS A 6 1.72 24.89 25.51
C CYS A 6 0.79 24.89 24.31
N ILE A 7 0.44 26.04 23.74
CA ILE A 7 -0.45 26.12 22.57
C ILE A 7 0.25 25.63 21.28
N ARG A 8 1.56 25.81 21.16
CA ARG A 8 2.32 25.34 19.99
C ARG A 8 2.71 23.88 20.06
N ASP A 9 2.83 23.33 21.26
CA ASP A 9 3.27 21.95 21.49
C ASP A 9 2.08 20.99 21.73
N SER A 10 0.83 21.49 21.69
CA SER A 10 -0.36 20.76 22.11
C SER A 10 -1.44 20.76 21.03
N CYS A 11 -1.08 20.37 19.80
CA CYS A 11 -2.05 20.26 18.73
C CYS A 11 -2.64 18.85 18.68
N GLY A 12 -3.93 18.75 18.46
CA GLY A 12 -4.60 17.51 18.11
C GLY A 12 -4.27 17.08 16.67
N GLY A 13 -4.42 15.79 16.37
CA GLY A 13 -4.19 15.30 15.00
C GLY A 13 -5.08 15.99 13.98
N SER A 14 -6.34 16.27 14.31
CA SER A 14 -7.29 16.97 13.45
C SER A 14 -6.87 18.40 13.10
N GLU A 15 -6.23 19.12 14.02
CA GLU A 15 -5.71 20.48 13.79
C GLU A 15 -4.54 20.49 12.81
N LEU A 16 -3.79 19.38 12.74
CA LEU A 16 -2.70 19.16 11.79
C LEU A 16 -3.16 18.54 10.47
N GLY A 17 -4.47 18.22 10.34
CA GLY A 17 -4.99 17.50 9.19
C GLY A 17 -4.56 16.03 9.12
N VAL A 18 -4.21 15.45 10.27
CA VAL A 18 -3.74 14.07 10.40
C VAL A 18 -4.83 13.22 11.02
N ASP A 19 -5.14 12.11 10.39
CA ASP A 19 -6.07 11.09 10.89
C ASP A 19 -5.36 9.82 11.35
N ASP A 20 -6.11 8.87 11.91
CA ASP A 20 -5.59 7.57 12.33
C ASP A 20 -5.03 6.72 11.18
N ALA A 21 -5.45 6.98 9.95
CA ALA A 21 -4.95 6.26 8.80
C ALA A 21 -3.51 6.70 8.46
N LEU A 22 -3.23 7.99 8.59
CA LEU A 22 -1.88 8.51 8.42
C LEU A 22 -1.03 8.25 9.66
N TYR A 23 -1.51 8.61 10.83
CA TYR A 23 -0.77 8.43 12.09
C TYR A 23 -1.66 7.81 13.17
N PRO A 24 -1.37 6.56 13.64
CA PRO A 24 -2.20 5.89 14.63
C PRO A 24 -2.25 6.64 15.95
N GLY A 25 -3.46 6.92 16.42
CA GLY A 25 -3.72 7.70 17.61
C GLY A 25 -3.99 9.18 17.34
N ALA A 26 -3.92 9.62 16.08
CA ALA A 26 -4.22 11.01 15.71
C ALA A 26 -5.71 11.36 15.81
N GLY A 27 -6.59 10.37 15.66
CA GLY A 27 -8.05 10.55 15.79
C GLY A 27 -8.56 10.61 17.23
N VAL A 28 -7.68 10.43 18.23
CA VAL A 28 -8.05 10.56 19.64
C VAL A 28 -8.21 12.04 19.97
N ASP A 29 -9.30 12.38 20.64
CA ASP A 29 -9.54 13.75 21.11
C ASP A 29 -8.47 14.14 22.12
N GLY A 30 -7.70 15.19 21.80
CA GLY A 30 -6.61 15.65 22.63
C GLY A 30 -5.30 15.89 21.88
N ILE A 31 -4.21 15.88 22.60
CA ILE A 31 -2.85 16.15 22.07
C ILE A 31 -2.35 14.97 21.26
N LEU A 32 -1.83 15.23 20.06
CA LEU A 32 -1.14 14.22 19.27
C LEU A 32 0.16 13.81 19.95
N VAL A 33 0.27 12.54 20.35
CA VAL A 33 1.48 11.99 20.95
C VAL A 33 2.31 11.30 19.87
N LEU A 34 3.52 11.80 19.63
CA LEU A 34 4.46 11.17 18.72
C LEU A 34 5.01 9.88 19.36
N ARG A 35 5.17 8.84 18.54
CA ARG A 35 5.62 7.51 18.99
C ARG A 35 7.11 7.43 19.24
N GLU A 36 7.86 8.31 18.60
CA GLU A 36 9.30 8.38 18.68
C GLU A 36 9.69 9.72 19.31
N GLU A 37 10.84 9.74 19.97
CA GLU A 37 11.40 10.97 20.53
C GLU A 37 12.09 11.77 19.42
N TYR A 38 11.74 13.04 19.32
CA TYR A 38 12.35 13.98 18.39
C TYR A 38 12.92 15.19 19.15
N PRO A 39 13.96 15.85 18.61
CA PRO A 39 14.46 17.06 19.22
C PRO A 39 13.37 18.14 19.29
N LEU A 40 13.33 18.88 20.39
CA LEU A 40 12.38 19.99 20.58
C LEU A 40 12.61 21.08 19.53
N GLY A 41 11.53 21.63 19.00
CA GLY A 41 11.58 22.71 17.99
C GLY A 41 11.73 22.22 16.55
N VAL A 42 11.74 20.93 16.30
CA VAL A 42 11.73 20.37 14.94
C VAL A 42 10.36 20.58 14.30
N ASP A 43 10.35 20.90 13.00
CA ASP A 43 9.10 20.95 12.22
C ASP A 43 8.46 19.58 12.14
N VAL A 44 7.23 19.47 12.59
CA VAL A 44 6.48 18.21 12.66
C VAL A 44 5.97 17.76 11.28
N ARG A 45 5.83 18.67 10.32
CA ARG A 45 5.28 18.35 8.99
C ARG A 45 6.06 17.26 8.25
N PRO A 46 7.40 17.32 8.15
CA PRO A 46 8.17 16.24 7.54
C PRO A 46 8.06 14.92 8.31
N LEU A 47 7.94 14.97 9.65
CA LEU A 47 7.83 13.79 10.49
C LEU A 47 6.51 13.03 10.25
N LEU A 48 5.46 13.77 9.93
CA LEU A 48 4.13 13.25 9.64
C LEU A 48 3.88 13.03 8.14
N GLY A 49 4.90 13.24 7.28
CA GLY A 49 4.74 13.14 5.83
C GLY A 49 3.86 14.24 5.22
N LEU A 50 3.68 15.35 5.94
CA LEU A 50 2.95 16.51 5.48
C LEU A 50 3.89 17.48 4.75
N GLY A 51 3.50 18.00 3.64
CA GLY A 51 4.29 18.98 2.88
C GLY A 51 4.82 18.44 1.55
N ASP A 52 4.43 17.24 1.18
CA ASP A 52 4.64 16.74 -0.18
C ASP A 52 3.63 17.37 -1.15
N THR A 53 3.97 17.40 -2.43
CA THR A 53 3.07 17.92 -3.47
C THR A 53 2.35 16.77 -4.13
N VAL A 54 1.03 16.80 -4.04
CA VAL A 54 0.16 15.83 -4.73
C VAL A 54 -0.26 16.39 -6.07
N VAL A 55 -0.01 15.64 -7.14
CA VAL A 55 -0.46 15.99 -8.49
C VAL A 55 -1.56 15.00 -8.87
N ASP A 56 -2.73 15.52 -9.15
CA ASP A 56 -3.87 14.75 -9.62
C ASP A 56 -3.89 14.74 -11.16
N PHE A 57 -3.86 13.53 -11.73
CA PHE A 57 -3.84 13.33 -13.18
C PHE A 57 -5.19 12.80 -13.65
N ASP A 58 -5.80 13.49 -14.60
CA ASP A 58 -6.94 12.95 -15.34
C ASP A 58 -6.45 12.00 -16.45
N ILE A 59 -6.52 10.71 -16.17
CA ILE A 59 -6.04 9.66 -17.05
C ILE A 59 -7.19 9.20 -17.96
N LEU A 60 -7.04 9.44 -19.26
CA LEU A 60 -8.04 9.05 -20.25
C LEU A 60 -8.09 7.52 -20.43
N ALA A 61 -9.25 7.00 -20.84
CA ALA A 61 -9.53 5.57 -20.95
C ALA A 61 -8.58 4.80 -21.89
N ASN A 62 -7.94 5.49 -22.85
CA ASN A 62 -6.96 4.91 -23.75
C ASN A 62 -5.54 4.81 -23.19
N ARG A 63 -5.31 5.28 -21.95
CA ARG A 63 -4.00 5.28 -21.31
C ARG A 63 -4.04 4.59 -19.94
N PRO A 64 -4.57 3.34 -19.85
CA PRO A 64 -4.61 2.60 -18.58
C PRO A 64 -3.21 2.31 -18.01
N ASP A 65 -2.18 2.35 -18.84
CA ASP A 65 -0.78 2.23 -18.45
C ASP A 65 -0.32 3.36 -17.49
N CYS A 66 -0.96 4.53 -17.55
CA CYS A 66 -0.67 5.68 -16.69
C CYS A 66 -1.43 5.65 -15.35
N LEU A 67 -2.21 4.62 -15.05
CA LEU A 67 -2.87 4.44 -13.74
C LEU A 67 -1.91 3.95 -12.65
N CYS A 68 -0.61 4.12 -12.83
CA CYS A 68 0.41 3.78 -11.84
C CYS A 68 1.63 4.70 -11.99
N MET A 69 2.46 4.75 -10.93
CA MET A 69 3.64 5.62 -10.89
C MET A 69 4.63 5.32 -12.01
N TRP A 70 4.88 4.05 -12.32
CA TRP A 70 5.78 3.69 -13.42
C TRP A 70 5.25 4.12 -14.79
N GLY A 71 3.94 4.08 -15.00
CA GLY A 71 3.33 4.54 -16.24
C GLY A 71 3.46 6.05 -16.40
N VAL A 72 3.11 6.82 -15.36
CA VAL A 72 3.27 8.28 -15.36
C VAL A 72 4.74 8.68 -15.50
N ALA A 73 5.64 8.01 -14.78
CA ALA A 73 7.08 8.29 -14.86
C ALA A 73 7.63 8.03 -16.27
N ARG A 74 7.20 6.95 -16.93
CA ARG A 74 7.60 6.65 -18.31
C ARG A 74 7.08 7.69 -19.30
N GLU A 75 5.84 8.12 -19.14
CA GLU A 75 5.24 9.17 -19.98
C GLU A 75 5.94 10.51 -19.77
N SER A 76 6.20 10.86 -18.51
CA SER A 76 6.96 12.08 -18.19
C SER A 76 8.37 12.05 -18.75
N ALA A 77 9.04 10.91 -18.66
CA ALA A 77 10.38 10.72 -19.22
C ALA A 77 10.39 10.94 -20.74
N ALA A 78 9.37 10.42 -21.45
CA ALA A 78 9.21 10.65 -22.88
C ALA A 78 8.88 12.10 -23.21
N ALA A 79 8.01 12.74 -22.43
CA ALA A 79 7.60 14.13 -22.66
C ALA A 79 8.74 15.14 -22.42
N PHE A 80 9.62 14.86 -21.48
CA PHE A 80 10.75 15.74 -21.12
C PHE A 80 12.08 15.31 -21.73
N ASP A 81 12.08 14.28 -22.56
CA ASP A 81 13.28 13.72 -23.20
C ASP A 81 14.39 13.38 -22.18
N VAL A 82 14.00 12.69 -21.10
CA VAL A 82 14.91 12.24 -20.05
C VAL A 82 14.83 10.71 -19.90
N PRO A 83 15.90 10.05 -19.42
CA PRO A 83 15.90 8.60 -19.22
C PRO A 83 14.84 8.15 -18.20
N PHE A 84 14.08 7.11 -18.54
CA PHE A 84 13.24 6.40 -17.57
C PHE A 84 14.09 5.35 -16.83
N VAL A 85 14.32 5.57 -15.55
CA VAL A 85 15.11 4.67 -14.70
C VAL A 85 14.18 3.92 -13.75
N LYS A 86 14.15 2.60 -13.87
CA LYS A 86 13.45 1.75 -12.92
C LYS A 86 14.32 1.50 -11.69
N PRO A 87 13.74 1.43 -10.48
CA PRO A 87 14.50 1.01 -9.31
C PRO A 87 14.99 -0.43 -9.49
N GLU A 88 16.21 -0.68 -9.06
CA GLU A 88 16.74 -2.04 -9.01
C GLU A 88 16.07 -2.82 -7.87
N ILE A 89 15.46 -3.95 -8.22
CA ILE A 89 14.77 -4.81 -7.26
C ILE A 89 15.66 -6.02 -7.01
N ALA A 90 16.37 -6.00 -5.89
CA ALA A 90 17.19 -7.12 -5.43
C ALA A 90 16.49 -7.84 -4.27
N VAL A 91 16.14 -9.09 -4.45
CA VAL A 91 15.57 -9.95 -3.41
C VAL A 91 16.44 -11.18 -3.22
N THR A 92 16.97 -11.33 -2.00
CA THR A 92 17.66 -12.55 -1.62
C THR A 92 16.63 -13.58 -1.13
N GLU A 93 16.43 -14.62 -1.91
CA GLU A 93 15.51 -15.70 -1.56
C GLU A 93 16.21 -16.70 -0.64
N HIS A 94 15.47 -17.15 0.38
CA HIS A 94 15.92 -18.13 1.36
C HIS A 94 14.86 -19.21 1.53
N GLY A 95 15.29 -20.41 1.88
CA GLY A 95 14.42 -21.55 2.18
C GLY A 95 14.43 -22.63 1.13
N GLY A 96 13.46 -23.52 1.18
CA GLY A 96 13.31 -24.64 0.27
C GLY A 96 12.55 -24.28 -1.02
N ASP A 97 12.18 -25.31 -1.76
CA ASP A 97 11.36 -25.16 -2.95
C ASP A 97 9.93 -24.70 -2.57
N ILE A 98 9.43 -23.67 -3.23
CA ILE A 98 8.07 -23.17 -2.99
C ILE A 98 7.00 -24.25 -3.27
N ARG A 99 7.29 -25.21 -4.16
CA ARG A 99 6.39 -26.32 -4.49
C ARG A 99 6.08 -27.25 -3.32
N ASP A 100 6.95 -27.25 -2.30
CA ASP A 100 6.75 -28.00 -1.05
C ASP A 100 5.83 -27.23 -0.07
N GLU A 101 5.66 -25.93 -0.29
CA GLU A 101 4.92 -25.04 0.62
C GLU A 101 3.53 -24.67 0.09
N ALA A 102 3.42 -24.42 -1.21
CA ALA A 102 2.16 -23.96 -1.81
C ALA A 102 2.05 -24.40 -3.27
N ARG A 103 0.81 -24.54 -3.74
CA ARG A 103 0.50 -24.86 -5.14
C ARG A 103 -0.41 -23.79 -5.73
N VAL A 104 -0.14 -23.44 -6.99
CA VAL A 104 -1.03 -22.62 -7.82
C VAL A 104 -1.41 -23.41 -9.06
N GLU A 105 -2.69 -23.40 -9.40
CA GLU A 105 -3.24 -24.02 -10.59
C GLU A 105 -4.12 -23.02 -11.32
N VAL A 106 -3.86 -22.81 -12.61
CA VAL A 106 -4.65 -21.94 -13.46
C VAL A 106 -5.45 -22.79 -14.44
N LEU A 107 -6.77 -22.85 -14.22
CA LEU A 107 -7.70 -23.64 -15.06
C LEU A 107 -8.26 -22.80 -16.23
N ASP A 108 -8.15 -21.47 -16.15
CA ASP A 108 -8.59 -20.55 -17.18
C ASP A 108 -7.42 -19.68 -17.62
N SER A 109 -6.61 -20.22 -18.51
CA SER A 109 -5.44 -19.53 -19.07
C SER A 109 -5.79 -18.44 -20.09
N GLU A 110 -7.03 -18.39 -20.58
CA GLU A 110 -7.52 -17.35 -21.48
C GLU A 110 -7.69 -16.02 -20.72
N LEU A 111 -8.37 -16.05 -19.58
CA LEU A 111 -8.59 -14.85 -18.75
C LEU A 111 -7.45 -14.56 -17.76
N CYS A 112 -6.72 -15.59 -17.35
CA CYS A 112 -5.58 -15.45 -16.46
C CYS A 112 -4.37 -16.21 -17.05
N PRO A 113 -3.63 -15.62 -17.98
CA PRO A 113 -2.51 -16.29 -18.65
C PRO A 113 -1.34 -16.59 -17.70
N ARG A 114 -1.25 -15.86 -16.58
CA ARG A 114 -0.20 -16.03 -15.59
C ARG A 114 -0.68 -15.64 -14.19
N TYR A 115 -0.43 -16.53 -13.23
CA TYR A 115 -0.58 -16.24 -11.81
C TYR A 115 0.71 -16.60 -11.09
N ALA A 116 1.31 -15.65 -10.36
CA ALA A 116 2.54 -15.87 -9.63
C ALA A 116 2.27 -15.73 -8.12
N ALA A 117 2.91 -16.58 -7.33
CA ALA A 117 2.84 -16.53 -5.88
C ALA A 117 4.22 -16.64 -5.25
N ARG A 118 4.37 -16.05 -4.07
CA ARG A 118 5.53 -16.20 -3.19
C ARG A 118 5.07 -16.52 -1.79
N VAL A 119 5.87 -17.29 -1.07
CA VAL A 119 5.67 -17.54 0.35
C VAL A 119 6.64 -16.69 1.15
N VAL A 120 6.11 -15.94 2.10
CA VAL A 120 6.90 -15.13 3.04
C VAL A 120 6.64 -15.69 4.43
N LYS A 121 7.71 -16.07 5.14
CA LYS A 121 7.64 -16.66 6.49
C LYS A 121 7.94 -15.63 7.57
N ASN A 122 7.53 -15.93 8.80
CA ASN A 122 7.79 -15.11 9.98
C ASN A 122 7.24 -13.68 9.90
N VAL A 123 6.13 -13.51 9.19
CA VAL A 123 5.44 -12.23 9.07
C VAL A 123 4.86 -11.82 10.42
N ARG A 124 5.08 -10.57 10.81
CA ARG A 124 4.43 -9.94 11.96
C ARG A 124 3.56 -8.80 11.44
N ILE A 125 2.26 -8.91 11.70
CA ILE A 125 1.32 -7.84 11.35
C ILE A 125 1.53 -6.66 12.30
N GLY A 126 1.62 -5.47 11.72
CA GLY A 126 1.82 -4.23 12.45
C GLY A 126 1.56 -3.01 11.56
N PRO A 127 1.69 -1.80 12.10
CA PRO A 127 1.60 -0.59 11.29
C PRO A 127 2.75 -0.52 10.29
N SER A 128 2.46 0.02 9.11
CA SER A 128 3.46 0.33 8.09
C SER A 128 4.39 1.45 8.54
N PRO A 129 5.62 1.53 8.01
CA PRO A 129 6.50 2.66 8.27
C PRO A 129 5.90 3.95 7.76
N MET A 130 6.22 5.07 8.42
CA MET A 130 5.58 6.36 8.18
C MET A 130 5.68 6.82 6.73
N TRP A 131 6.82 6.63 6.07
CA TRP A 131 6.99 6.98 4.66
C TRP A 131 5.98 6.29 3.75
N MET A 132 5.71 5.00 3.95
CA MET A 132 4.74 4.23 3.15
C MET A 132 3.31 4.73 3.41
N ARG A 133 2.99 5.01 4.67
CA ARG A 133 1.68 5.55 5.05
C ARG A 133 1.45 6.93 4.43
N ALA A 134 2.46 7.79 4.44
CA ALA A 134 2.40 9.11 3.82
C ALA A 134 2.13 9.01 2.31
N TYR A 135 2.84 8.15 1.59
CA TYR A 135 2.59 7.94 0.15
C TYR A 135 1.20 7.37 -0.14
N LEU A 136 0.75 6.37 0.63
CA LEU A 136 -0.60 5.83 0.48
C LEU A 136 -1.66 6.89 0.76
N HIS A 137 -1.49 7.67 1.82
CA HIS A 137 -2.41 8.76 2.17
C HIS A 137 -2.44 9.84 1.08
N ALA A 138 -1.29 10.26 0.57
CA ALA A 138 -1.18 11.21 -0.54
C ALA A 138 -1.87 10.70 -1.82
N ALA A 139 -1.85 9.37 -2.04
CA ALA A 139 -2.57 8.73 -3.13
C ALA A 139 -4.07 8.45 -2.82
N GLY A 140 -4.60 8.98 -1.72
CA GLY A 140 -6.00 8.79 -1.31
C GLY A 140 -6.32 7.40 -0.75
N MET A 141 -5.31 6.59 -0.40
CA MET A 141 -5.50 5.25 0.15
C MET A 141 -5.31 5.23 1.66
N ARG A 142 -6.23 4.58 2.35
CA ARG A 142 -6.15 4.39 3.79
C ARG A 142 -5.15 3.28 4.14
N SER A 143 -4.17 3.58 4.99
CA SER A 143 -3.29 2.58 5.59
C SER A 143 -4.07 1.67 6.57
N ILE A 144 -3.81 0.37 6.52
CA ILE A 144 -4.49 -0.65 7.33
C ILE A 144 -3.48 -1.41 8.19
N ASN A 145 -2.53 -2.07 7.56
CA ASN A 145 -1.42 -2.77 8.18
C ASN A 145 -0.32 -3.01 7.14
N ASN A 146 0.88 -3.34 7.60
CA ASN A 146 2.06 -3.49 6.75
C ASN A 146 1.87 -4.41 5.53
N ILE A 147 1.12 -5.50 5.67
CA ILE A 147 0.93 -6.46 4.56
C ILE A 147 -0.03 -5.90 3.52
N VAL A 148 -1.18 -5.38 3.94
CA VAL A 148 -2.16 -4.76 3.03
C VAL A 148 -1.56 -3.52 2.37
N ASP A 149 -0.85 -2.72 3.13
CA ASP A 149 -0.22 -1.49 2.64
C ASP A 149 0.87 -1.78 1.59
N ILE A 150 1.69 -2.83 1.79
CA ILE A 150 2.66 -3.28 0.78
C ILE A 150 1.94 -3.66 -0.51
N THR A 151 0.85 -4.42 -0.46
CA THR A 151 0.11 -4.79 -1.67
C THR A 151 -0.48 -3.58 -2.39
N ASN A 152 -1.01 -2.62 -1.65
CA ASN A 152 -1.53 -1.37 -2.18
C ASN A 152 -0.42 -0.48 -2.76
N PHE A 153 0.71 -0.38 -2.05
CA PHE A 153 1.86 0.41 -2.50
C PHE A 153 2.42 -0.13 -3.82
N VAL A 154 2.63 -1.45 -3.92
CA VAL A 154 3.11 -2.07 -5.16
C VAL A 154 2.10 -1.91 -6.30
N MET A 155 0.81 -1.99 -6.03
CA MET A 155 -0.23 -1.73 -7.02
C MET A 155 -0.17 -0.29 -7.54
N LEU A 156 -0.04 0.71 -6.66
CA LEU A 156 0.12 2.12 -7.07
C LEU A 156 1.41 2.35 -7.84
N GLU A 157 2.50 1.71 -7.44
CA GLU A 157 3.80 1.85 -8.08
C GLU A 157 3.82 1.23 -9.49
N THR A 158 3.35 0.00 -9.63
CA THR A 158 3.54 -0.82 -10.83
C THR A 158 2.30 -1.01 -11.68
N GLY A 159 1.11 -0.70 -11.16
CA GLY A 159 -0.18 -1.00 -11.78
C GLY A 159 -0.61 -2.47 -11.62
N HIS A 160 0.10 -3.26 -10.81
CA HIS A 160 -0.14 -4.69 -10.67
C HIS A 160 -0.84 -4.99 -9.35
N PRO A 161 -2.11 -5.40 -9.37
CA PRO A 161 -2.82 -5.75 -8.14
C PRO A 161 -2.21 -7.00 -7.51
N MET A 162 -2.09 -6.96 -6.19
CA MET A 162 -1.59 -8.07 -5.38
C MET A 162 -2.61 -8.46 -4.33
N HIS A 163 -2.54 -9.70 -3.89
CA HIS A 163 -3.32 -10.19 -2.77
C HIS A 163 -2.45 -11.00 -1.80
N ALA A 164 -2.63 -10.79 -0.52
CA ALA A 164 -1.93 -11.53 0.53
C ALA A 164 -2.91 -12.50 1.21
N PHE A 165 -2.51 -13.76 1.32
CA PHE A 165 -3.27 -14.81 1.99
C PHE A 165 -2.50 -15.33 3.19
N ASP A 166 -3.19 -15.58 4.29
CA ASP A 166 -2.66 -16.42 5.36
C ASP A 166 -2.61 -17.87 4.87
N LEU A 167 -1.41 -18.36 4.61
CA LEU A 167 -1.19 -19.70 4.05
C LEU A 167 -1.81 -20.81 4.94
N GLY A 168 -1.88 -20.60 6.25
CA GLY A 168 -2.52 -21.53 7.17
C GLY A 168 -4.03 -21.63 6.98
N ARG A 169 -4.66 -20.62 6.36
CA ARG A 169 -6.09 -20.59 6.05
C ARG A 169 -6.42 -21.02 4.62
N VAL A 170 -5.41 -21.19 3.77
CA VAL A 170 -5.60 -21.67 2.40
C VAL A 170 -5.77 -23.20 2.42
N ALA A 171 -6.93 -23.69 2.06
CA ALA A 171 -7.22 -25.12 2.04
C ALA A 171 -6.23 -25.86 1.15
N GLY A 172 -5.56 -26.87 1.74
CA GLY A 172 -4.52 -27.65 1.05
C GLY A 172 -3.32 -26.82 0.55
N ARG A 173 -3.18 -25.58 1.02
CA ARG A 173 -2.15 -24.63 0.51
C ARG A 173 -2.18 -24.49 -1.01
N HIS A 174 -3.38 -24.59 -1.59
CA HIS A 174 -3.61 -24.66 -3.02
C HIS A 174 -4.54 -23.55 -3.48
N ILE A 175 -4.04 -22.69 -4.37
CA ILE A 175 -4.81 -21.63 -5.02
C ILE A 175 -5.20 -22.13 -6.41
N VAL A 176 -6.50 -22.13 -6.69
CA VAL A 176 -7.05 -22.51 -7.99
C VAL A 176 -7.69 -21.30 -8.64
N VAL A 177 -7.14 -20.88 -9.75
CA VAL A 177 -7.68 -19.78 -10.57
C VAL A 177 -8.58 -20.37 -11.63
N ARG A 178 -9.88 -20.07 -11.54
CA ARG A 178 -10.92 -20.64 -12.41
C ARG A 178 -12.10 -19.71 -12.58
N ARG A 179 -12.93 -19.95 -13.56
CA ARG A 179 -14.25 -19.32 -13.67
C ARG A 179 -15.21 -19.83 -12.59
N ALA A 180 -16.19 -19.02 -12.23
CA ALA A 180 -17.29 -19.44 -11.37
C ALA A 180 -18.05 -20.58 -12.02
N ARG A 181 -18.55 -21.49 -11.20
CA ARG A 181 -19.49 -22.56 -11.64
C ARG A 181 -20.89 -21.97 -11.82
N PRO A 182 -21.76 -22.60 -12.60
CA PRO A 182 -23.15 -22.18 -12.68
C PRO A 182 -23.79 -22.04 -11.29
N ALA A 183 -24.45 -20.92 -11.04
CA ALA A 183 -25.07 -20.55 -9.77
C ALA A 183 -24.11 -20.38 -8.57
N GLU A 184 -22.81 -20.36 -8.78
CA GLU A 184 -21.84 -20.02 -7.73
C GLU A 184 -21.82 -18.51 -7.53
N THR A 185 -21.93 -18.07 -6.28
CA THR A 185 -21.88 -16.66 -5.93
C THR A 185 -20.71 -16.39 -5.00
N LEU A 186 -20.08 -15.23 -5.15
CA LEU A 186 -19.01 -14.76 -4.30
C LEU A 186 -19.42 -13.41 -3.69
N ARG A 187 -19.33 -13.31 -2.37
CA ARG A 187 -19.46 -12.04 -1.68
C ARG A 187 -18.10 -11.35 -1.61
N THR A 188 -17.99 -10.21 -2.26
CA THR A 188 -16.77 -9.40 -2.28
C THR A 188 -16.63 -8.53 -1.03
N LEU A 189 -15.43 -7.93 -0.85
CA LEU A 189 -15.10 -7.12 0.34
C LEU A 189 -16.00 -5.88 0.50
N ASP A 190 -16.58 -5.38 -0.59
CA ASP A 190 -17.59 -4.31 -0.59
C ASP A 190 -18.98 -4.79 -0.19
N GLY A 191 -19.13 -6.08 0.13
CA GLY A 191 -20.37 -6.69 0.58
C GLY A 191 -21.35 -7.07 -0.54
N LYS A 192 -20.98 -6.87 -1.80
CA LYS A 192 -21.82 -7.25 -2.95
C LYS A 192 -21.63 -8.73 -3.31
N ASN A 193 -22.70 -9.31 -3.82
CA ASN A 193 -22.68 -10.66 -4.38
C ASN A 193 -22.51 -10.57 -5.92
N HIS A 194 -21.60 -11.35 -6.42
CA HIS A 194 -21.31 -11.49 -7.83
C HIS A 194 -21.49 -12.92 -8.28
#